data_cecc98f2f3f37fd1209ad3e6e3a1f3fd
#
_entry.id   cecc98f2f3f37fd1209ad3e6e3a1f3fd
#
_cell.length_a   1.000
_cell.length_b   1.000
_cell.length_c   1.000
_cell.angle_alpha   90.00
_cell.angle_beta   90.00
_cell.angle_gamma   90.00
#
_symmetry.space_group_name_H-M   'P 1'
#
loop_
_entity.id
_entity.type
_entity.pdbx_description
1 polymer ?
#
loop_
_entity_poly.entity_id
_entity_poly.type
_entity_poly.pdbx_seq_one_letter_code
_entity_poly.pdbx_strand_id
1 'polypeptide(L)'
;MENRKFVILIIVFLINLVFTNDAYSYGVETHKAITKETIEFYNELNNKKISDEDKEKILVGSVDEDKPFTRSFFHFYDPIYNKGLWDKFLPAYNWAENTKAQAMSSIQYALLSKLLSLYSSDSDYSFDRAVYEYVNGDRERGLKTLGHILHLIEDMSVPAHTRDDSHAGGDYYETYTGKYDVKTINDISGELIKSKEKQKQFSSLFDFFFSMANYSNNNFFSGD
;
A
#
# COMPACT_ATOMS: atom_id res chain seq x y z
N MET A 1 10.54 21.34 35.65
CA MET A 1 9.27 20.93 34.97
C MET A 1 9.00 21.70 33.67
N GLU A 2 9.34 22.99 33.59
CA GLU A 2 9.12 23.82 32.39
C GLU A 2 9.95 23.39 31.17
N ASN A 3 11.23 23.06 31.35
CA ASN A 3 12.08 22.63 30.21
C ASN A 3 11.62 21.37 29.51
N ARG A 4 10.96 20.43 30.23
CA ARG A 4 10.38 19.21 29.61
C ARG A 4 9.17 19.51 28.73
N LYS A 5 8.33 20.47 29.15
CA LYS A 5 7.16 20.90 28.35
C LYS A 5 7.61 21.62 27.08
N PHE A 6 8.66 22.43 27.19
CA PHE A 6 9.22 23.14 26.04
C PHE A 6 9.85 22.19 25.01
N VAL A 7 10.60 21.19 25.49
CA VAL A 7 11.17 20.14 24.61
C VAL A 7 10.07 19.33 23.92
N ILE A 8 9.00 18.96 24.64
CA ILE A 8 7.84 18.25 24.04
C ILE A 8 7.16 19.14 23.01
N LEU A 9 6.99 20.43 23.27
CA LEU A 9 6.37 21.36 22.31
C LEU A 9 7.22 21.51 21.03
N ILE A 10 8.55 21.57 21.18
CA ILE A 10 9.47 21.61 20.02
C ILE A 10 9.41 20.31 19.24
N ILE A 11 9.37 19.15 19.90
CA ILE A 11 9.25 17.84 19.23
C ILE A 11 7.92 17.75 18.48
N VAL A 12 6.81 18.17 19.10
CA VAL A 12 5.49 18.20 18.46
C VAL A 12 5.47 19.19 17.29
N PHE A 13 6.13 20.34 17.42
CA PHE A 13 6.22 21.35 16.36
C PHE A 13 7.10 20.85 15.19
N LEU A 14 8.25 20.23 15.50
CA LEU A 14 9.13 19.62 14.48
C LEU A 14 8.45 18.43 13.77
N ILE A 15 7.68 17.63 14.52
CA ILE A 15 6.85 16.57 13.94
C ILE A 15 5.84 17.18 12.96
N ASN A 16 5.12 18.24 13.32
CA ASN A 16 4.17 18.88 12.41
C ASN A 16 4.84 19.53 11.19
N LEU A 17 6.06 20.04 11.30
CA LEU A 17 6.81 20.59 10.16
C LEU A 17 7.28 19.53 9.16
N VAL A 18 7.54 18.31 9.65
CA VAL A 18 7.91 17.16 8.80
C VAL A 18 6.69 16.58 8.09
N PHE A 19 5.49 16.73 8.65
CA PHE A 19 4.27 16.06 8.17
C PHE A 19 3.29 16.95 7.42
N THR A 20 3.68 18.15 7.01
CA THR A 20 2.82 19.04 6.19
C THR A 20 2.94 18.79 4.68
N ASN A 21 3.81 17.89 4.25
CA ASN A 21 3.83 17.42 2.87
C ASN A 21 3.34 15.98 2.86
N ASP A 22 2.16 15.79 2.29
CA ASP A 22 1.60 14.47 2.01
C ASP A 22 2.52 13.76 1.03
N ALA A 23 3.49 13.00 1.56
CA ALA A 23 4.24 12.03 0.79
C ALA A 23 3.31 10.83 0.59
N TYR A 24 2.44 10.92 -0.41
CA TYR A 24 1.66 9.80 -0.88
C TYR A 24 2.49 9.09 -1.96
N SER A 25 2.57 7.78 -1.92
CA SER A 25 2.69 6.88 -3.04
C SER A 25 1.76 7.35 -4.18
N TYR A 26 1.47 6.61 -5.19
CA TYR A 26 0.40 7.02 -6.12
C TYR A 26 -0.69 7.78 -5.38
N GLY A 27 -1.15 8.92 -5.87
CA GLY A 27 -2.26 9.63 -5.24
C GLY A 27 -3.43 8.67 -5.00
N VAL A 28 -4.18 8.84 -3.92
CA VAL A 28 -5.32 8.00 -3.50
C VAL A 28 -6.26 7.64 -4.68
N GLU A 29 -6.47 8.58 -5.60
CA GLU A 29 -7.29 8.36 -6.80
C GLU A 29 -6.62 7.43 -7.81
N THR A 30 -5.29 7.40 -7.87
CA THR A 30 -4.53 6.49 -8.75
C THR A 30 -4.65 5.04 -8.26
N HIS A 31 -4.44 4.78 -6.96
CA HIS A 31 -4.68 3.46 -6.37
C HIS A 31 -6.09 2.97 -6.62
N LYS A 32 -7.08 3.83 -6.35
CA LYS A 32 -8.48 3.51 -6.60
C LYS A 32 -8.74 3.14 -8.07
N ALA A 33 -8.13 3.87 -9.01
CA ALA A 33 -8.29 3.61 -10.43
C ALA A 33 -7.62 2.31 -10.86
N ILE A 34 -6.39 2.03 -10.42
CA ILE A 34 -5.66 0.78 -10.72
C ILE A 34 -6.43 -0.42 -10.15
N THR A 35 -6.82 -0.36 -8.89
CA THR A 35 -7.63 -1.42 -8.25
C THR A 35 -8.93 -1.67 -9.02
N LYS A 36 -9.64 -0.61 -9.43
CA LYS A 36 -10.87 -0.73 -10.22
C LYS A 36 -10.62 -1.45 -11.54
N GLU A 37 -9.63 -1.00 -12.31
CA GLU A 37 -9.27 -1.61 -13.60
C GLU A 37 -8.84 -3.07 -13.44
N THR A 38 -8.10 -3.38 -12.36
CA THR A 38 -7.69 -4.75 -12.02
C THR A 38 -8.92 -5.65 -11.81
N ILE A 39 -9.93 -5.17 -11.08
CA ILE A 39 -11.18 -5.91 -10.84
C ILE A 39 -11.97 -6.07 -12.15
N GLU A 40 -12.04 -5.04 -12.97
CA GLU A 40 -12.74 -5.10 -14.27
C GLU A 40 -12.05 -6.09 -15.21
N PHE A 41 -10.73 -6.05 -15.32
CA PHE A 41 -9.95 -7.03 -16.06
C PHE A 41 -10.18 -8.47 -15.56
N TYR A 42 -10.16 -8.68 -14.23
CA TYR A 42 -10.46 -9.97 -13.63
C TYR A 42 -11.87 -10.46 -14.01
N ASN A 43 -12.87 -9.58 -13.92
CA ASN A 43 -14.26 -9.90 -14.21
C ASN A 43 -14.48 -10.29 -15.67
N GLU A 44 -13.77 -9.66 -16.60
CA GLU A 44 -13.85 -9.98 -18.03
C GLU A 44 -13.23 -11.35 -18.36
N LEU A 45 -12.19 -11.76 -17.64
CA LEU A 45 -11.49 -13.02 -17.89
C LEU A 45 -12.09 -14.22 -17.14
N ASN A 46 -12.93 -13.99 -16.16
CA ASN A 46 -13.45 -15.03 -15.29
C ASN A 46 -14.99 -15.10 -15.30
N ASN A 47 -15.52 -16.32 -15.23
CA ASN A 47 -16.97 -16.54 -15.16
C ASN A 47 -17.59 -16.14 -13.81
N LYS A 48 -16.77 -16.01 -12.75
CA LYS A 48 -17.20 -15.53 -11.44
C LYS A 48 -16.81 -14.06 -11.33
N LYS A 49 -17.83 -13.21 -11.37
CA LYS A 49 -17.62 -11.77 -11.26
C LYS A 49 -17.61 -11.32 -9.82
N ILE A 50 -16.68 -10.43 -9.50
CA ILE A 50 -16.75 -9.61 -8.30
C ILE A 50 -17.92 -8.66 -8.50
N SER A 51 -18.90 -8.68 -7.58
CA SER A 51 -20.06 -7.79 -7.64
C SER A 51 -19.66 -6.33 -7.43
N ASP A 52 -20.53 -5.40 -7.85
CA ASP A 52 -20.27 -3.97 -7.62
C ASP A 52 -20.20 -3.64 -6.13
N GLU A 53 -21.00 -4.31 -5.29
CA GLU A 53 -20.93 -4.14 -3.82
C GLU A 53 -19.58 -4.60 -3.27
N ASP A 54 -19.08 -5.77 -3.68
CA ASP A 54 -17.78 -6.28 -3.25
C ASP A 54 -16.64 -5.39 -3.76
N LYS A 55 -16.74 -4.92 -5.02
CA LYS A 55 -15.79 -3.98 -5.60
C LYS A 55 -15.64 -2.73 -4.75
N GLU A 56 -16.74 -2.11 -4.32
CA GLU A 56 -16.67 -0.92 -3.47
C GLU A 56 -15.94 -1.17 -2.15
N LYS A 57 -16.11 -2.36 -1.53
CA LYS A 57 -15.38 -2.71 -0.29
C LYS A 57 -13.86 -2.81 -0.55
N ILE A 58 -13.46 -3.41 -1.66
CA ILE A 58 -12.06 -3.52 -2.06
C ILE A 58 -11.48 -2.13 -2.34
N LEU A 59 -12.20 -1.27 -3.07
CA LEU A 59 -11.77 0.09 -3.37
C LEU A 59 -11.57 0.94 -2.11
N VAL A 60 -12.46 0.79 -1.11
CA VAL A 60 -12.29 1.47 0.19
C VAL A 60 -10.98 1.04 0.86
N GLY A 61 -10.66 -0.25 0.83
CA GLY A 61 -9.40 -0.75 1.41
C GLY A 61 -8.16 -0.21 0.70
N SER A 62 -8.18 -0.17 -0.63
CA SER A 62 -7.09 0.38 -1.45
C SER A 62 -6.83 1.86 -1.13
N VAL A 63 -7.87 2.63 -0.84
CA VAL A 63 -7.78 4.06 -0.46
C VAL A 63 -7.33 4.26 0.99
N ASP A 64 -7.65 3.33 1.88
CA ASP A 64 -7.43 3.48 3.33
C ASP A 64 -6.08 2.95 3.79
N GLU A 65 -5.26 2.29 2.94
CA GLU A 65 -3.97 1.72 3.35
C GLU A 65 -2.99 2.78 3.86
N ASP A 66 -3.01 3.99 3.33
CA ASP A 66 -2.19 5.11 3.80
C ASP A 66 -2.62 5.67 5.16
N LYS A 67 -3.70 5.14 5.76
CA LYS A 67 -4.26 5.66 7.01
C LYS A 67 -4.18 4.63 8.16
N PRO A 68 -3.64 5.04 9.31
CA PRO A 68 -2.92 6.29 9.59
C PRO A 68 -1.60 6.32 8.83
N PHE A 69 -1.07 7.51 8.54
CA PHE A 69 0.13 7.70 7.73
C PHE A 69 1.35 6.85 8.15
N THR A 70 1.39 6.38 9.39
CA THR A 70 2.45 5.48 9.89
C THR A 70 2.49 4.13 9.16
N ARG A 71 1.42 3.77 8.44
CA ARG A 71 1.39 2.56 7.62
C ARG A 71 2.29 2.71 6.39
N SER A 72 2.42 3.91 5.84
CA SER A 72 3.25 4.18 4.65
C SER A 72 4.74 3.82 4.84
N PHE A 73 5.24 3.72 6.07
CA PHE A 73 6.60 3.23 6.34
C PHE A 73 6.82 1.76 5.95
N PHE A 74 5.76 1.00 5.72
CA PHE A 74 5.79 -0.42 5.34
C PHE A 74 5.44 -0.65 3.86
N HIS A 75 5.39 0.42 3.06
CA HIS A 75 5.08 0.38 1.64
C HIS A 75 6.31 0.13 0.75
N PHE A 76 7.48 -0.10 1.35
CA PHE A 76 8.75 -0.22 0.64
C PHE A 76 9.24 -1.66 0.62
N TYR A 77 9.77 -2.07 -0.52
CA TYR A 77 10.46 -3.34 -0.66
C TYR A 77 11.55 -3.26 -1.73
N ASP A 78 12.80 -3.19 -1.30
CA ASP A 78 13.96 -3.30 -2.19
C ASP A 78 14.23 -4.80 -2.46
N PRO A 79 13.99 -5.29 -3.69
CA PRO A 79 14.14 -6.71 -4.01
C PRO A 79 15.61 -7.15 -4.13
N ILE A 80 16.56 -6.22 -4.27
CA ILE A 80 18.00 -6.51 -4.40
C ILE A 80 18.59 -6.83 -3.02
N TYR A 81 18.24 -6.03 -2.01
CA TYR A 81 18.77 -6.18 -0.67
C TYR A 81 17.79 -6.85 0.29
N ASN A 82 16.58 -7.19 -0.19
CA ASN A 82 15.50 -7.82 0.58
C ASN A 82 15.17 -7.05 1.87
N LYS A 83 14.98 -5.75 1.76
CA LYS A 83 14.72 -4.85 2.89
C LYS A 83 13.58 -3.89 2.61
N GLY A 84 12.98 -3.38 3.68
CA GLY A 84 12.04 -2.27 3.66
C GLY A 84 12.74 -0.94 3.90
N LEU A 85 11.96 0.11 4.10
CA LEU A 85 12.41 1.49 4.24
C LEU A 85 13.52 1.63 5.29
N TRP A 86 14.66 2.22 4.89
CA TRP A 86 15.85 2.51 5.72
C TRP A 86 16.45 1.27 6.41
N ASP A 87 16.14 0.07 5.95
CA ASP A 87 16.54 -1.19 6.62
C ASP A 87 16.07 -1.26 8.10
N LYS A 88 15.00 -0.54 8.43
CA LYS A 88 14.43 -0.45 9.78
C LYS A 88 12.99 -0.94 9.84
N PHE A 89 12.26 -0.79 8.76
CA PHE A 89 10.89 -1.22 8.65
C PHE A 89 10.80 -2.56 7.92
N LEU A 90 9.74 -3.32 8.18
CA LEU A 90 9.52 -4.57 7.47
C LEU A 90 9.29 -4.28 5.98
N PRO A 91 9.81 -5.13 5.08
CA PRO A 91 9.44 -5.09 3.67
C PRO A 91 7.93 -5.21 3.47
N ALA A 92 7.40 -4.55 2.44
CA ALA A 92 5.97 -4.50 2.16
C ALA A 92 5.33 -5.90 2.08
N TYR A 93 5.99 -6.88 1.49
CA TYR A 93 5.47 -8.23 1.42
C TYR A 93 5.32 -8.88 2.81
N ASN A 94 6.29 -8.67 3.72
CA ASN A 94 6.21 -9.16 5.10
C ASN A 94 5.10 -8.46 5.88
N TRP A 95 4.88 -7.18 5.64
CA TRP A 95 3.78 -6.42 6.21
C TRP A 95 2.44 -6.94 5.70
N ALA A 96 2.31 -7.17 4.40
CA ALA A 96 1.10 -7.66 3.75
C ALA A 96 0.81 -9.14 4.02
N GLU A 97 1.83 -9.96 4.25
CA GLU A 97 1.71 -11.41 4.18
C GLU A 97 0.99 -12.01 5.38
N ASN A 98 1.19 -11.48 6.60
CA ASN A 98 0.65 -12.13 7.78
C ASN A 98 0.35 -11.22 8.97
N THR A 99 -0.66 -11.62 9.73
CA THR A 99 -1.14 -11.01 10.98
C THR A 99 -0.02 -10.75 12.00
N LYS A 100 0.92 -11.70 12.12
CA LYS A 100 1.99 -11.63 13.10
C LYS A 100 2.95 -10.47 12.82
N ALA A 101 3.27 -10.23 11.55
CA ALA A 101 4.11 -9.10 11.15
C ALA A 101 3.44 -7.77 11.52
N GLN A 102 2.16 -7.61 11.19
CA GLN A 102 1.41 -6.40 11.54
C GLN A 102 1.25 -6.21 13.05
N ALA A 103 0.99 -7.29 13.80
CA ALA A 103 0.89 -7.25 15.25
C ALA A 103 2.23 -6.83 15.91
N MET A 104 3.37 -7.31 15.42
CA MET A 104 4.69 -6.90 15.93
C MET A 104 4.96 -5.43 15.65
N SER A 105 4.64 -4.94 14.49
CA SER A 105 4.82 -3.55 14.11
C SER A 105 3.91 -2.62 14.90
N SER A 106 2.69 -3.05 15.18
CA SER A 106 1.77 -2.35 16.10
C SER A 106 2.36 -2.20 17.50
N ILE A 107 3.09 -3.19 18.02
CA ILE A 107 3.76 -3.13 19.32
C ILE A 107 4.94 -2.15 19.30
N GLN A 108 5.74 -2.13 18.23
CA GLN A 108 6.86 -1.18 18.10
C GLN A 108 6.36 0.28 18.10
N TYR A 109 5.20 0.53 17.52
CA TYR A 109 4.54 1.85 17.53
C TYR A 109 3.68 2.08 18.76
N ALA A 110 3.33 1.06 19.54
CA ALA A 110 2.48 1.21 20.73
C ALA A 110 3.09 2.11 21.82
N LEU A 111 4.40 2.21 21.89
CA LEU A 111 5.07 3.17 22.79
C LEU A 111 4.81 4.62 22.37
N LEU A 112 4.80 4.91 21.08
CA LEU A 112 4.45 6.21 20.52
C LEU A 112 2.92 6.40 20.47
N SER A 113 2.16 5.35 20.17
CA SER A 113 0.71 5.39 20.07
C SER A 113 0.00 5.57 21.41
N LYS A 114 0.54 5.01 22.50
CA LYS A 114 0.03 5.31 23.85
C LYS A 114 0.15 6.79 24.23
N LEU A 115 1.14 7.50 23.67
CA LEU A 115 1.31 8.94 23.84
C LEU A 115 0.46 9.76 22.86
N LEU A 116 0.10 9.21 21.70
CA LEU A 116 -0.52 9.95 20.59
C LEU A 116 -1.90 9.42 20.20
N SER A 117 -2.40 8.33 20.81
CA SER A 117 -3.69 7.68 20.50
C SER A 117 -3.85 7.29 19.01
N LEU A 118 -2.75 6.96 18.31
CA LEU A 118 -2.72 6.77 16.86
C LEU A 118 -2.97 5.32 16.41
N TYR A 119 -3.11 4.35 17.33
CA TYR A 119 -3.24 2.93 16.97
C TYR A 119 -4.43 2.26 17.67
N SER A 120 -5.25 1.58 16.89
CA SER A 120 -6.26 0.64 17.41
C SER A 120 -5.85 -0.80 17.10
N SER A 121 -6.31 -1.73 17.93
CA SER A 121 -6.13 -3.18 17.72
C SER A 121 -6.79 -3.71 16.43
N ASP A 122 -7.61 -2.88 15.76
CA ASP A 122 -8.37 -3.23 14.57
C ASP A 122 -7.60 -2.95 13.26
N SER A 123 -6.32 -2.57 13.36
CA SER A 123 -5.48 -2.16 12.22
C SER A 123 -4.77 -3.31 11.51
N ASP A 124 -5.12 -4.56 11.80
CA ASP A 124 -4.57 -5.72 11.10
C ASP A 124 -5.30 -5.94 9.78
N TYR A 125 -4.65 -5.55 8.68
CA TYR A 125 -5.09 -5.74 7.31
C TYR A 125 -4.12 -6.65 6.53
N SER A 126 -3.61 -7.70 7.19
CA SER A 126 -2.76 -8.70 6.55
C SER A 126 -3.56 -9.67 5.66
N PHE A 127 -2.85 -10.34 4.75
CA PHE A 127 -3.45 -11.36 3.88
C PHE A 127 -4.07 -12.50 4.67
N ASP A 128 -3.39 -12.99 5.70
CA ASP A 128 -3.93 -14.02 6.60
C ASP A 128 -5.24 -13.57 7.24
N ARG A 129 -5.31 -12.29 7.63
CA ARG A 129 -6.54 -11.70 8.18
C ARG A 129 -7.64 -11.58 7.14
N ALA A 130 -7.32 -11.18 5.92
CA ALA A 130 -8.29 -11.11 4.81
C ALA A 130 -8.94 -12.46 4.56
N VAL A 131 -8.13 -13.51 4.45
CA VAL A 131 -8.61 -14.89 4.24
C VAL A 131 -9.46 -15.36 5.40
N TYR A 132 -9.00 -15.13 6.65
CA TYR A 132 -9.75 -15.52 7.85
C TYR A 132 -11.13 -14.86 7.90
N GLU A 133 -11.22 -13.55 7.72
CA GLU A 133 -12.48 -12.81 7.78
C GLU A 133 -13.41 -13.19 6.63
N TYR A 134 -12.87 -13.32 5.42
CA TYR A 134 -13.67 -13.71 4.27
C TYR A 134 -14.35 -15.08 4.44
N VAL A 135 -13.64 -16.04 5.07
CA VAL A 135 -14.14 -17.41 5.26
C VAL A 135 -15.01 -17.55 6.51
N ASN A 136 -14.66 -16.84 7.61
CA ASN A 136 -15.21 -17.15 8.93
C ASN A 136 -16.24 -16.14 9.43
N GLY A 137 -16.50 -15.04 8.73
CA GLY A 137 -17.63 -14.25 9.18
C GLY A 137 -17.74 -12.80 8.74
N ASP A 138 -16.70 -12.01 8.78
CA ASP A 138 -16.74 -10.61 8.33
C ASP A 138 -16.23 -10.47 6.90
N ARG A 139 -17.08 -10.91 5.96
CA ARG A 139 -16.76 -10.85 4.53
C ARG A 139 -16.45 -9.42 4.06
N GLU A 140 -17.14 -8.42 4.57
CA GLU A 140 -16.89 -7.02 4.25
C GLU A 140 -15.48 -6.60 4.67
N ARG A 141 -15.08 -6.93 5.89
CA ARG A 141 -13.72 -6.70 6.39
C ARG A 141 -12.68 -7.46 5.58
N GLY A 142 -12.96 -8.71 5.20
CA GLY A 142 -12.08 -9.51 4.35
C GLY A 142 -11.83 -8.85 3.00
N LEU A 143 -12.87 -8.33 2.34
CA LEU A 143 -12.78 -7.62 1.07
C LEU A 143 -12.06 -6.28 1.21
N LYS A 144 -12.35 -5.51 2.26
CA LYS A 144 -11.62 -4.28 2.57
C LYS A 144 -10.13 -4.58 2.77
N THR A 145 -9.81 -5.64 3.53
CA THR A 145 -8.42 -6.06 3.77
C THR A 145 -7.73 -6.46 2.46
N LEU A 146 -8.43 -7.10 1.52
CA LEU A 146 -7.89 -7.37 0.18
C LEU A 146 -7.51 -6.06 -0.53
N GLY A 147 -8.31 -5.00 -0.40
CA GLY A 147 -7.98 -3.68 -0.94
C GLY A 147 -6.66 -3.12 -0.38
N HIS A 148 -6.43 -3.24 0.92
CA HIS A 148 -5.16 -2.87 1.56
C HIS A 148 -3.97 -3.63 0.96
N ILE A 149 -4.13 -4.93 0.68
CA ILE A 149 -3.08 -5.75 0.05
C ILE A 149 -2.81 -5.32 -1.39
N LEU A 150 -3.87 -5.02 -2.17
CA LEU A 150 -3.73 -4.55 -3.54
C LEU A 150 -2.95 -3.24 -3.61
N HIS A 151 -3.24 -2.28 -2.73
CA HIS A 151 -2.49 -1.03 -2.60
C HIS A 151 -0.98 -1.30 -2.45
N LEU A 152 -0.59 -2.15 -1.50
CA LEU A 152 0.81 -2.49 -1.27
C LEU A 152 1.48 -3.15 -2.49
N ILE A 153 0.73 -3.94 -3.27
CA ILE A 153 1.23 -4.52 -4.52
C ILE A 153 1.40 -3.44 -5.59
N GLU A 154 0.46 -2.51 -5.68
CA GLU A 154 0.50 -1.37 -6.61
C GLU A 154 1.72 -0.48 -6.33
N ASP A 155 2.06 -0.27 -5.06
CA ASP A 155 3.27 0.43 -4.62
C ASP A 155 4.55 -0.20 -5.16
N MET A 156 4.58 -1.51 -5.36
CA MET A 156 5.73 -2.18 -5.97
C MET A 156 5.96 -1.78 -7.43
N SER A 157 5.02 -1.11 -8.06
CA SER A 157 5.23 -0.51 -9.38
C SER A 157 5.86 0.89 -9.34
N VAL A 158 5.94 1.50 -8.15
CA VAL A 158 6.57 2.80 -7.92
C VAL A 158 8.08 2.63 -7.70
N PRO A 159 8.94 3.21 -8.54
CA PRO A 159 10.39 3.02 -8.44
C PRO A 159 10.99 3.41 -7.10
N ALA A 160 10.51 4.48 -6.48
CA ALA A 160 10.96 4.94 -5.17
C ALA A 160 10.73 3.89 -4.08
N HIS A 161 9.58 3.21 -4.09
CA HIS A 161 9.23 2.16 -3.13
C HIS A 161 10.10 0.90 -3.25
N THR A 162 10.73 0.70 -4.42
CA THR A 162 11.58 -0.47 -4.69
C THR A 162 13.08 -0.18 -4.61
N ARG A 163 13.45 1.05 -4.21
CA ARG A 163 14.85 1.52 -4.13
C ARG A 163 15.23 2.09 -2.77
N ASP A 164 14.39 1.93 -1.76
CA ASP A 164 14.60 2.50 -0.42
C ASP A 164 14.69 4.05 -0.44
N ASP A 165 14.02 4.67 -1.41
CA ASP A 165 13.94 6.12 -1.57
C ASP A 165 12.71 6.65 -0.84
N SER A 166 12.93 7.35 0.27
CA SER A 166 11.83 7.79 1.15
C SER A 166 10.98 8.94 0.61
N HIS A 167 11.40 9.56 -0.49
CA HIS A 167 10.72 10.65 -1.24
C HIS A 167 9.78 11.55 -0.42
N ALA A 168 10.11 11.79 0.85
CA ALA A 168 9.31 12.62 1.79
C ALA A 168 9.08 14.07 1.30
N GLY A 169 9.75 14.49 0.25
CA GLY A 169 9.57 15.78 -0.44
C GLY A 169 8.72 15.71 -1.71
N GLY A 170 8.14 14.57 -2.01
CA GLY A 170 7.44 14.27 -3.26
C GLY A 170 8.35 13.64 -4.31
N ASP A 171 7.81 12.72 -5.08
CA ASP A 171 8.46 12.04 -6.20
C ASP A 171 7.93 12.56 -7.53
N TYR A 172 8.82 12.68 -8.54
CA TYR A 172 8.44 13.13 -9.88
C TYR A 172 7.52 12.13 -10.58
N TYR A 173 7.74 10.85 -10.38
CA TYR A 173 6.93 9.80 -10.97
C TYR A 173 5.51 9.81 -10.42
N GLU A 174 5.35 9.93 -9.11
CA GLU A 174 4.05 10.04 -8.44
C GLU A 174 3.32 11.33 -8.82
N THR A 175 4.05 12.45 -8.84
CA THR A 175 3.50 13.74 -9.27
C THR A 175 3.05 13.68 -10.74
N TYR A 176 3.77 12.96 -11.58
CA TYR A 176 3.44 12.80 -13.00
C TYR A 176 2.24 11.87 -13.17
N THR A 177 2.25 10.70 -12.54
CA THR A 177 1.14 9.74 -12.61
C THR A 177 -0.15 10.28 -11.98
N GLY A 178 -0.06 11.07 -10.91
CA GLY A 178 -1.21 11.75 -10.31
C GLY A 178 -1.85 12.83 -11.20
N LYS A 179 -1.13 13.29 -12.25
CA LYS A 179 -1.66 14.20 -13.27
C LYS A 179 -2.30 13.47 -14.45
N TYR A 180 -2.03 12.17 -14.60
CA TYR A 180 -2.72 11.39 -15.61
C TYR A 180 -4.20 11.35 -15.29
N ASP A 181 -4.99 11.80 -16.25
CA ASP A 181 -6.44 11.77 -16.14
C ASP A 181 -6.87 10.32 -15.85
N VAL A 182 -7.62 10.15 -14.78
CA VAL A 182 -8.27 8.88 -14.39
C VAL A 182 -8.98 8.22 -15.58
N LYS A 183 -9.43 9.00 -16.58
CA LYS A 183 -9.98 8.49 -17.84
C LYS A 183 -8.98 7.69 -18.67
N THR A 184 -7.69 8.04 -18.64
CA THR A 184 -6.65 7.31 -19.36
C THR A 184 -6.38 5.95 -18.71
N ILE A 185 -6.49 5.87 -17.39
CA ILE A 185 -6.36 4.61 -16.63
C ILE A 185 -7.61 3.74 -16.83
N ASN A 186 -8.78 4.33 -16.93
CA ASN A 186 -10.08 3.67 -17.03
C ASN A 186 -10.34 2.85 -18.32
N ASP A 187 -9.36 2.63 -19.20
CA ASP A 187 -9.52 1.79 -20.38
C ASP A 187 -8.38 0.76 -20.57
N ILE A 188 -7.50 0.65 -19.56
CA ILE A 188 -6.35 -0.27 -19.64
C ILE A 188 -6.83 -1.73 -19.67
N SER A 189 -7.85 -2.08 -18.90
CA SER A 189 -8.43 -3.43 -18.90
C SER A 189 -8.90 -3.81 -20.30
N GLY A 190 -9.59 -2.92 -21.01
CA GLY A 190 -10.03 -3.14 -22.39
C GLY A 190 -8.86 -3.32 -23.38
N GLU A 191 -7.76 -2.59 -23.21
CA GLU A 191 -6.56 -2.73 -24.04
C GLU A 191 -5.84 -4.05 -23.77
N LEU A 192 -5.68 -4.44 -22.50
CA LEU A 192 -5.05 -5.71 -22.10
C LEU A 192 -5.84 -6.91 -22.66
N ILE A 193 -7.17 -6.85 -22.65
CA ILE A 193 -8.02 -7.90 -23.22
C ILE A 193 -7.83 -7.98 -24.73
N LYS A 194 -7.79 -6.84 -25.43
CA LYS A 194 -7.57 -6.77 -26.89
C LYS A 194 -6.17 -7.29 -27.27
N SER A 195 -5.15 -7.02 -26.48
CA SER A 195 -3.78 -7.47 -26.71
C SER A 195 -3.60 -8.98 -26.44
N LYS A 196 -4.61 -9.65 -25.88
CA LYS A 196 -4.56 -11.06 -25.46
C LYS A 196 -3.46 -11.36 -24.45
N GLU A 197 -3.14 -10.37 -23.63
CA GLU A 197 -2.20 -10.56 -22.52
C GLU A 197 -2.71 -11.67 -21.60
N LYS A 198 -1.80 -12.56 -21.24
CA LYS A 198 -2.11 -13.68 -20.34
C LYS A 198 -1.90 -13.22 -18.90
N GLN A 199 -2.86 -13.59 -18.06
CA GLN A 199 -2.66 -13.46 -16.61
C GLN A 199 -1.39 -14.24 -16.21
N LYS A 200 -0.48 -13.54 -15.55
CA LYS A 200 0.65 -14.17 -14.90
C LYS A 200 0.17 -14.80 -13.59
N GLN A 201 0.48 -16.08 -13.40
CA GLN A 201 0.16 -16.78 -12.16
C GLN A 201 1.39 -16.79 -11.26
N PHE A 202 1.17 -16.58 -9.98
CA PHE A 202 2.19 -16.61 -8.95
C PHE A 202 1.86 -17.73 -7.96
N SER A 203 2.91 -18.36 -7.41
CA SER A 203 2.75 -19.47 -6.47
C SER A 203 2.53 -18.99 -5.04
N SER A 204 2.90 -17.75 -4.74
CA SER A 204 2.75 -17.12 -3.43
C SER A 204 2.52 -15.61 -3.56
N LEU A 205 2.05 -15.00 -2.49
CA LEU A 205 1.98 -13.54 -2.39
C LEU A 205 3.37 -12.92 -2.50
N PHE A 206 4.39 -13.52 -1.87
CA PHE A 206 5.79 -13.10 -2.00
C PHE A 206 6.26 -13.04 -3.45
N ASP A 207 5.99 -14.09 -4.25
CA ASP A 207 6.41 -14.11 -5.66
C ASP A 207 5.78 -12.96 -6.46
N PHE A 208 4.57 -12.57 -6.10
CA PHE A 208 3.91 -11.43 -6.72
C PHE A 208 4.63 -10.13 -6.35
N PHE A 209 4.83 -9.84 -5.07
CA PHE A 209 5.57 -8.67 -4.61
C PHE A 209 6.96 -8.60 -5.23
N PHE A 210 7.71 -9.71 -5.17
CA PHE A 210 9.05 -9.78 -5.73
C PHE A 210 9.08 -9.51 -7.24
N SER A 211 8.16 -10.11 -7.99
CA SER A 211 8.10 -9.92 -9.45
C SER A 211 7.83 -8.47 -9.82
N MET A 212 6.88 -7.81 -9.14
CA MET A 212 6.55 -6.41 -9.38
C MET A 212 7.70 -5.49 -8.98
N ALA A 213 8.21 -5.63 -7.76
CA ALA A 213 9.30 -4.82 -7.26
C ALA A 213 10.58 -4.97 -8.10
N ASN A 214 10.94 -6.21 -8.47
CA ASN A 214 12.10 -6.47 -9.30
C ASN A 214 11.96 -5.87 -10.71
N TYR A 215 10.76 -5.91 -11.28
CA TYR A 215 10.50 -5.27 -12.58
C TYR A 215 10.65 -3.75 -12.48
N SER A 216 10.02 -3.13 -11.49
CA SER A 216 10.10 -1.69 -11.26
C SER A 216 11.54 -1.24 -11.00
N ASN A 217 12.24 -1.92 -10.09
CA ASN A 217 13.63 -1.61 -9.74
C ASN A 217 14.59 -1.69 -10.95
N ASN A 218 14.41 -2.68 -11.83
CA ASN A 218 15.32 -2.88 -12.96
C ASN A 218 15.01 -2.01 -14.19
N ASN A 219 13.79 -1.50 -14.32
CA ASN A 219 13.37 -0.83 -15.57
C ASN A 219 13.10 0.67 -15.39
N PHE A 220 12.95 1.15 -14.16
CA PHE A 220 12.65 2.55 -13.87
C PHE A 220 13.61 3.10 -12.82
N PHE A 221 13.72 4.43 -12.75
CA PHE A 221 14.55 5.13 -11.79
C PHE A 221 13.66 5.96 -10.84
N SER A 222 14.03 6.01 -9.57
CA SER A 222 13.53 7.03 -8.65
C SER A 222 14.22 8.36 -8.92
N GLY A 223 13.59 9.46 -8.54
CA GLY A 223 14.00 10.81 -8.94
C GLY A 223 15.11 11.46 -8.12
N ASP A 224 16.07 10.68 -7.56
CA ASP A 224 17.23 11.22 -6.85
C ASP A 224 18.16 12.05 -7.74
#